data_a198db49fedaf92fb3600e6aa9fee812
#
_entry.id   a198db49fedaf92fb3600e6aa9fee812
#
_cell.length_a   1.000
_cell.length_b   1.000
_cell.length_c   1.000
_cell.angle_alpha   90.00
_cell.angle_beta   90.00
_cell.angle_gamma   90.00
#
_symmetry.space_group_name_H-M   'P 1'
#
loop_
_entity.id
_entity.type
_entity.pdbx_description
1 polymer ?
#
loop_
_entity_poly.entity_id
_entity_poly.type
_entity_poly.pdbx_seq_one_letter_code
_entity_poly.pdbx_strand_id
1 'polypeptide(L)'
;MAEQYLFAAANVERAQRGLQPLHWDDALYRAAQGHAREMASHASISHQYPGELELAERGRQAGARFSSIAENVAQASTAIRIQDAWMNSTGHRDNLLDPLTDAVGISVLRRNGQLYAVEDFGHTVDDLTFDEQETAVGSLLTAATPLTLLSMPEDARRTCTMDKGYAGARQPWFVMRYTAKSLTRLPEELNNKLATGKYHEAAVGACAPRDSQPFSYFNIVVLLYP
;
A
#
# COMPACT_ATOMS: atom_id res chain seq x y z
N MET A 1 15.98 -20.82 5.78
CA MET A 1 15.53 -21.38 7.08
C MET A 1 15.27 -20.30 8.14
N ALA A 2 16.20 -19.35 8.39
CA ALA A 2 15.96 -18.29 9.39
C ALA A 2 14.77 -17.37 9.01
N GLU A 3 14.70 -16.95 7.76
CA GLU A 3 13.61 -16.13 7.21
C GLU A 3 12.25 -16.83 7.33
N GLN A 4 12.20 -18.12 6.97
CA GLN A 4 10.98 -18.94 7.10
C GLN A 4 10.52 -19.08 8.56
N TYR A 5 11.47 -19.23 9.49
CA TYR A 5 11.17 -19.27 10.91
C TYR A 5 10.57 -17.93 11.38
N LEU A 6 11.20 -16.79 11.05
CA LEU A 6 10.73 -15.47 11.44
C LEU A 6 9.34 -15.17 10.86
N PHE A 7 9.12 -15.48 9.59
CA PHE A 7 7.81 -15.34 8.94
C PHE A 7 6.72 -16.17 9.62
N ALA A 8 7.03 -17.44 9.93
CA ALA A 8 6.08 -18.30 10.64
C ALA A 8 5.82 -17.79 12.08
N ALA A 9 6.87 -17.36 12.79
CA ALA A 9 6.77 -16.83 14.15
C ALA A 9 5.94 -15.54 14.19
N ALA A 10 6.16 -14.61 13.26
CA ALA A 10 5.36 -13.40 13.12
C ALA A 10 3.87 -13.72 12.96
N ASN A 11 3.53 -14.67 12.09
CA ASN A 11 2.14 -15.07 11.87
C ASN A 11 1.53 -15.83 13.05
N VAL A 12 2.32 -16.58 13.83
CA VAL A 12 1.86 -17.18 15.09
C VAL A 12 1.50 -16.11 16.12
N GLU A 13 2.35 -15.07 16.28
CA GLU A 13 2.10 -13.95 17.18
C GLU A 13 0.82 -13.18 16.81
N ARG A 14 0.60 -12.96 15.51
CA ARG A 14 -0.60 -12.32 14.98
C ARG A 14 -1.85 -13.17 15.21
N ALA A 15 -1.78 -14.47 14.90
CA ALA A 15 -2.91 -15.38 15.09
C ALA A 15 -3.36 -15.49 16.56
N GLN A 16 -2.42 -15.51 17.51
CA GLN A 16 -2.73 -15.50 18.94
C GLN A 16 -3.49 -14.25 19.41
N ARG A 17 -3.47 -13.19 18.61
CA ARG A 17 -4.15 -11.91 18.88
C ARG A 17 -5.35 -11.65 17.96
N GLY A 18 -5.75 -12.66 17.16
CA GLY A 18 -6.89 -12.56 16.25
C GLY A 18 -6.65 -11.65 15.03
N LEU A 19 -5.38 -11.33 14.73
CA LEU A 19 -5.01 -10.54 13.55
C LEU A 19 -4.91 -11.41 12.31
N GLN A 20 -5.18 -10.81 11.14
CA GLN A 20 -4.98 -11.49 9.86
C GLN A 20 -3.49 -11.82 9.67
N PRO A 21 -3.17 -12.97 9.06
CA PRO A 21 -1.79 -13.32 8.76
C PRO A 21 -1.20 -12.35 7.72
N LEU A 22 0.10 -12.08 7.86
CA LEU A 22 0.89 -11.42 6.83
C LEU A 22 1.10 -12.38 5.65
N HIS A 23 1.04 -11.87 4.44
CA HIS A 23 1.53 -12.58 3.27
C HIS A 23 2.99 -12.18 2.97
N TRP A 24 3.70 -13.08 2.30
CA TRP A 24 5.05 -12.79 1.83
C TRP A 24 5.00 -11.89 0.59
N ASP A 25 5.80 -10.82 0.59
CA ASP A 25 5.96 -9.93 -0.56
C ASP A 25 7.41 -9.93 -1.05
N ASP A 26 7.62 -10.32 -2.31
CA ASP A 26 8.96 -10.45 -2.90
C ASP A 26 9.65 -9.09 -3.12
N ALA A 27 8.88 -8.01 -3.28
CA ALA A 27 9.46 -6.68 -3.45
C ALA A 27 9.94 -6.13 -2.10
N LEU A 28 9.15 -6.27 -1.02
CA LEU A 28 9.60 -5.98 0.35
C LEU A 28 10.79 -6.85 0.74
N TYR A 29 10.79 -8.15 0.37
CA TYR A 29 11.96 -9.01 0.58
C TYR A 29 13.23 -8.47 -0.09
N ARG A 30 13.13 -8.00 -1.35
CA ARG A 30 14.28 -7.42 -2.05
C ARG A 30 14.79 -6.13 -1.37
N ALA A 31 13.90 -5.28 -0.88
CA ALA A 31 14.24 -4.10 -0.10
C ALA A 31 14.97 -4.49 1.20
N ALA A 32 14.36 -5.37 1.99
CA ALA A 32 14.96 -5.93 3.22
C ALA A 32 16.32 -6.58 2.97
N GLN A 33 16.48 -7.29 1.84
CA GLN A 33 17.75 -7.94 1.48
C GLN A 33 18.84 -6.91 1.18
N GLY A 34 18.51 -5.82 0.50
CA GLY A 34 19.44 -4.70 0.28
C GLY A 34 19.95 -4.15 1.60
N HIS A 35 19.04 -3.81 2.51
CA HIS A 35 19.38 -3.25 3.81
C HIS A 35 20.12 -4.23 4.73
N ALA A 36 19.74 -5.51 4.74
CA ALA A 36 20.45 -6.53 5.51
C ALA A 36 21.92 -6.68 5.06
N ARG A 37 22.24 -6.49 3.76
CA ARG A 37 23.62 -6.45 3.25
C ARG A 37 24.38 -5.26 3.80
N GLU A 38 23.76 -4.07 3.84
CA GLU A 38 24.37 -2.88 4.45
C GLU A 38 24.68 -3.11 5.93
N MET A 39 23.71 -3.59 6.72
CA MET A 39 23.92 -3.92 8.13
C MET A 39 25.06 -4.94 8.31
N ALA A 40 25.07 -6.01 7.53
CA ALA A 40 26.13 -7.01 7.59
C ALA A 40 27.49 -6.41 7.18
N SER A 41 27.55 -5.51 6.19
CA SER A 41 28.78 -4.87 5.74
C SER A 41 29.39 -3.97 6.82
N HIS A 42 28.55 -3.23 7.55
CA HIS A 42 28.93 -2.36 8.66
C HIS A 42 29.14 -3.11 10.00
N ALA A 43 28.77 -4.39 10.07
CA ALA A 43 28.75 -5.20 11.29
C ALA A 43 27.98 -4.52 12.45
N SER A 44 26.92 -3.79 12.13
CA SER A 44 26.07 -3.03 13.06
C SER A 44 24.62 -3.03 12.58
N ILE A 45 23.70 -2.59 13.43
CA ILE A 45 22.29 -2.38 13.07
C ILE A 45 21.99 -0.88 12.98
N SER A 46 21.22 -0.50 12.00
CA SER A 46 20.68 0.85 11.79
C SER A 46 19.45 0.75 10.90
N HIS A 47 18.55 1.69 10.95
CA HIS A 47 17.45 1.81 9.98
C HIS A 47 17.86 2.46 8.66
N GLN A 48 19.02 3.14 8.65
CA GLN A 48 19.57 3.78 7.46
C GLN A 48 21.06 4.06 7.66
N TYR A 49 21.86 3.89 6.62
CA TYR A 49 23.26 4.29 6.58
C TYR A 49 23.47 5.53 5.71
N PRO A 50 24.55 6.29 5.89
CA PRO A 50 24.87 7.42 5.03
C PRO A 50 24.94 7.01 3.55
N GLY A 51 24.14 7.68 2.71
CA GLY A 51 24.04 7.40 1.27
C GLY A 51 23.04 6.29 0.90
N GLU A 52 22.47 5.60 1.87
CA GLU A 52 21.39 4.66 1.64
C GLU A 52 20.06 5.40 1.51
N LEU A 53 19.16 4.86 0.66
CA LEU A 53 17.81 5.38 0.53
C LEU A 53 16.99 5.15 1.81
N GLU A 54 16.04 6.02 2.07
CA GLU A 54 15.05 5.82 3.13
C GLU A 54 14.19 4.59 2.84
N LEU A 55 13.62 4.00 3.89
CA LEU A 55 12.82 2.77 3.84
C LEU A 55 11.75 2.79 2.74
N ALA A 56 10.94 3.85 2.67
CA ALA A 56 9.86 3.95 1.68
C ALA A 56 10.41 3.98 0.24
N GLU A 57 11.54 4.63 0.03
CA GLU A 57 12.17 4.68 -1.30
C GLU A 57 12.86 3.35 -1.65
N ARG A 58 13.45 2.63 -0.67
CA ARG A 58 13.96 1.26 -0.86
C ARG A 58 12.85 0.32 -1.31
N GLY A 59 11.69 0.35 -0.60
CA GLY A 59 10.52 -0.44 -0.96
C GLY A 59 10.01 -0.13 -2.36
N ARG A 60 9.83 1.15 -2.68
CA ARG A 60 9.38 1.60 -4.01
C ARG A 60 10.34 1.16 -5.13
N GLN A 61 11.66 1.33 -4.95
CA GLN A 61 12.65 0.92 -5.96
C GLN A 61 12.70 -0.59 -6.15
N ALA A 62 12.42 -1.36 -5.09
CA ALA A 62 12.26 -2.80 -5.18
C ALA A 62 10.96 -3.23 -5.88
N GLY A 63 10.06 -2.28 -6.17
CA GLY A 63 8.79 -2.53 -6.84
C GLY A 63 7.62 -2.83 -5.89
N ALA A 64 7.77 -2.60 -4.58
CA ALA A 64 6.67 -2.75 -3.64
C ALA A 64 5.64 -1.62 -3.82
N ARG A 65 4.36 -1.98 -3.74
CA ARG A 65 3.23 -1.05 -3.78
C ARG A 65 2.56 -1.04 -2.42
N PHE A 66 2.68 0.07 -1.70
CA PHE A 66 2.17 0.19 -0.33
C PHE A 66 1.68 1.59 -0.04
N SER A 67 0.73 1.69 0.87
CA SER A 67 0.21 2.94 1.42
C SER A 67 0.82 3.32 2.77
N SER A 68 1.49 2.36 3.43
CA SER A 68 2.35 2.53 4.60
C SER A 68 3.40 1.44 4.62
N ILE A 69 4.55 1.73 5.22
CA ILE A 69 5.67 0.81 5.38
C ILE A 69 6.31 1.00 6.75
N ALA A 70 6.78 -0.08 7.35
CA ALA A 70 7.51 -0.07 8.62
C ALA A 70 8.65 -1.10 8.57
N GLU A 71 9.64 -0.95 9.43
CA GLU A 71 10.81 -1.83 9.43
C GLU A 71 11.17 -2.27 10.86
N ASN A 72 11.51 -3.54 11.00
CA ASN A 72 12.19 -4.08 12.17
C ASN A 72 13.59 -4.54 11.78
N VAL A 73 14.59 -4.11 12.53
CA VAL A 73 15.97 -4.57 12.37
C VAL A 73 16.47 -5.21 13.65
N ALA A 74 17.30 -6.25 13.52
CA ALA A 74 17.94 -6.89 14.66
C ALA A 74 19.24 -7.59 14.30
N GLN A 75 20.10 -7.78 15.32
CA GLN A 75 21.27 -8.62 15.27
C GLN A 75 21.26 -9.58 16.44
N ALA A 76 21.43 -10.88 16.17
CA ALA A 76 21.57 -11.91 17.19
C ALA A 76 22.26 -13.16 16.64
N SER A 77 22.62 -14.10 17.52
CA SER A 77 23.24 -15.37 17.11
C SER A 77 22.27 -16.38 16.49
N THR A 78 20.96 -16.24 16.73
CA THR A 78 19.90 -17.13 16.24
C THR A 78 18.62 -16.37 15.89
N ALA A 79 17.79 -16.91 14.98
CA ALA A 79 16.50 -16.36 14.61
C ALA A 79 15.52 -16.32 15.80
N ILE A 80 15.58 -17.29 16.71
CA ILE A 80 14.76 -17.31 17.94
C ILE A 80 15.03 -16.05 18.76
N ARG A 81 16.32 -15.73 19.00
CA ARG A 81 16.69 -14.52 19.76
C ARG A 81 16.30 -13.22 19.04
N ILE A 82 16.28 -13.22 17.71
CA ILE A 82 15.78 -12.08 16.92
C ILE A 82 14.30 -11.88 17.21
N GLN A 83 13.50 -12.95 17.06
CA GLN A 83 12.05 -12.90 17.33
C GLN A 83 11.76 -12.46 18.77
N ASP A 84 12.46 -13.03 19.76
CA ASP A 84 12.31 -12.65 21.16
C ASP A 84 12.66 -11.16 21.38
N ALA A 85 13.72 -10.66 20.75
CA ALA A 85 14.11 -9.25 20.85
C ALA A 85 13.03 -8.32 20.28
N TRP A 86 12.47 -8.64 19.12
CA TRP A 86 11.40 -7.87 18.51
C TRP A 86 10.13 -7.88 19.36
N MET A 87 9.72 -9.05 19.87
CA MET A 87 8.52 -9.15 20.71
C MET A 87 8.67 -8.47 22.08
N ASN A 88 9.89 -8.36 22.61
CA ASN A 88 10.17 -7.65 23.85
C ASN A 88 10.39 -6.14 23.69
N SER A 89 10.49 -5.64 22.47
CA SER A 89 10.59 -4.21 22.14
C SER A 89 9.22 -3.67 21.72
N THR A 90 8.72 -2.63 22.39
CA THR A 90 7.40 -2.07 22.08
C THR A 90 7.29 -1.65 20.61
N GLY A 91 8.25 -0.86 20.09
CA GLY A 91 8.18 -0.38 18.71
C GLY A 91 8.21 -1.51 17.67
N HIS A 92 9.09 -2.50 17.83
CA HIS A 92 9.16 -3.63 16.91
C HIS A 92 7.91 -4.51 16.99
N ARG A 93 7.40 -4.76 18.19
CA ARG A 93 6.16 -5.51 18.40
C ARG A 93 4.96 -4.79 17.80
N ASP A 94 4.88 -3.47 17.93
CA ASP A 94 3.78 -2.68 17.38
C ASP A 94 3.78 -2.75 15.84
N ASN A 95 4.95 -2.70 15.18
CA ASN A 95 5.05 -2.92 13.73
C ASN A 95 4.54 -4.31 13.33
N LEU A 96 4.99 -5.37 14.02
CA LEU A 96 4.61 -6.76 13.73
C LEU A 96 3.12 -7.01 13.96
N LEU A 97 2.50 -6.31 14.92
CA LEU A 97 1.11 -6.49 15.32
C LEU A 97 0.17 -5.40 14.78
N ASP A 98 0.63 -4.51 13.92
CA ASP A 98 -0.24 -3.51 13.30
C ASP A 98 -1.37 -4.20 12.50
N PRO A 99 -2.65 -3.99 12.85
CA PRO A 99 -3.78 -4.61 12.15
C PRO A 99 -3.93 -4.14 10.70
N LEU A 100 -3.33 -3.02 10.33
CA LEU A 100 -3.37 -2.49 8.97
C LEU A 100 -2.30 -3.09 8.06
N THR A 101 -1.28 -3.72 8.63
CA THR A 101 -0.21 -4.38 7.86
C THR A 101 -0.69 -5.73 7.37
N ASP A 102 -0.50 -6.00 6.09
CA ASP A 102 -0.94 -7.23 5.41
C ASP A 102 0.20 -8.00 4.73
N ALA A 103 1.35 -7.35 4.50
CA ALA A 103 2.49 -7.95 3.83
C ALA A 103 3.80 -7.78 4.60
N VAL A 104 4.74 -8.69 4.38
CA VAL A 104 6.10 -8.62 4.92
C VAL A 104 7.12 -9.23 3.96
N GLY A 105 8.29 -8.61 3.89
CA GLY A 105 9.50 -9.18 3.30
C GLY A 105 10.58 -9.32 4.38
N ILE A 106 11.16 -10.50 4.55
CA ILE A 106 12.15 -10.76 5.60
C ILE A 106 13.46 -11.23 4.99
N SER A 107 14.56 -10.57 5.31
CA SER A 107 15.90 -11.01 4.93
C SER A 107 16.81 -11.20 6.13
N VAL A 108 17.58 -12.29 6.09
CA VAL A 108 18.54 -12.64 7.16
C VAL A 108 19.88 -13.00 6.55
N LEU A 109 20.89 -12.23 6.86
CA LEU A 109 22.29 -12.49 6.47
C LEU A 109 23.15 -12.89 7.67
N ARG A 110 24.01 -13.87 7.45
CA ARG A 110 24.96 -14.32 8.46
C ARG A 110 26.35 -13.74 8.18
N ARG A 111 26.96 -13.08 9.19
CA ARG A 111 28.34 -12.64 9.16
C ARG A 111 28.99 -12.79 10.55
N ASN A 112 30.19 -13.33 10.61
CA ASN A 112 30.96 -13.49 11.85
C ASN A 112 30.18 -14.15 13.00
N GLY A 113 29.37 -15.19 12.68
CA GLY A 113 28.57 -15.90 13.68
C GLY A 113 27.27 -15.18 14.10
N GLN A 114 27.04 -13.96 13.64
CA GLN A 114 25.82 -13.18 13.89
C GLN A 114 24.88 -13.23 12.70
N LEU A 115 23.58 -13.15 12.95
CA LEU A 115 22.53 -12.90 11.98
C LEU A 115 22.18 -11.42 12.01
N TYR A 116 22.06 -10.82 10.85
CA TYR A 116 21.52 -9.47 10.62
C TYR A 116 20.17 -9.67 9.93
N ALA A 117 19.09 -9.32 10.59
CA ALA A 117 17.74 -9.51 10.13
C ALA A 117 17.00 -8.20 9.92
N VAL A 118 16.24 -8.13 8.84
CA VAL A 118 15.36 -7.04 8.48
C VAL A 118 13.99 -7.63 8.18
N GLU A 119 12.93 -7.04 8.73
CA GLU A 119 11.53 -7.23 8.34
C GLU A 119 10.98 -5.90 7.82
N ASP A 120 10.69 -5.83 6.53
CA ASP A 120 9.97 -4.71 5.92
C ASP A 120 8.50 -5.08 5.83
N PHE A 121 7.65 -4.35 6.55
CA PHE A 121 6.20 -4.53 6.58
C PHE A 121 5.52 -3.53 5.66
N GLY A 122 4.42 -3.93 5.00
CA GLY A 122 3.61 -3.05 4.16
C GLY A 122 2.11 -3.21 4.37
N HIS A 123 1.38 -2.10 4.22
CA HIS A 123 -0.02 -2.16 3.84
C HIS A 123 -0.08 -2.03 2.33
N THR A 124 -0.33 -3.13 1.66
CA THR A 124 -0.22 -3.22 0.19
C THR A 124 -1.34 -2.46 -0.52
N VAL A 125 -1.04 -2.03 -1.73
CA VAL A 125 -1.99 -1.42 -2.66
C VAL A 125 -2.00 -2.23 -3.94
N ASP A 126 -3.18 -2.68 -4.35
CA ASP A 126 -3.36 -3.50 -5.54
C ASP A 126 -2.72 -2.85 -6.79
N ASP A 127 -2.19 -3.68 -7.68
CA ASP A 127 -1.68 -3.25 -8.97
C ASP A 127 -2.79 -3.38 -10.03
N LEU A 128 -3.60 -2.34 -10.13
CA LEU A 128 -4.75 -2.28 -11.05
C LEU A 128 -4.45 -1.35 -12.23
N THR A 129 -4.78 -1.79 -13.41
CA THR A 129 -4.84 -0.93 -14.61
C THR A 129 -5.91 0.16 -14.45
N PHE A 130 -5.85 1.23 -15.24
CA PHE A 130 -6.90 2.27 -15.19
C PHE A 130 -8.29 1.71 -15.48
N ASP A 131 -8.42 0.78 -16.42
CA ASP A 131 -9.71 0.13 -16.74
C ASP A 131 -10.27 -0.65 -15.54
N GLU A 132 -9.42 -1.37 -14.81
CA GLU A 132 -9.80 -2.10 -13.60
C GLU A 132 -10.20 -1.15 -12.46
N GLN A 133 -9.45 -0.05 -12.27
CA GLN A 133 -9.79 0.99 -11.30
C GLN A 133 -11.16 1.62 -11.61
N GLU A 134 -11.39 2.00 -12.86
CA GLU A 134 -12.66 2.58 -13.33
C GLU A 134 -13.82 1.60 -13.17
N THR A 135 -13.59 0.33 -13.50
CA THR A 135 -14.59 -0.75 -13.32
C THR A 135 -14.92 -0.96 -11.85
N ALA A 136 -13.93 -1.00 -10.97
CA ALA A 136 -14.13 -1.16 -9.53
C ALA A 136 -15.00 -0.01 -8.96
N VAL A 137 -14.65 1.24 -9.28
CA VAL A 137 -15.41 2.40 -8.82
C VAL A 137 -16.78 2.44 -9.46
N GLY A 138 -16.92 2.13 -10.75
CA GLY A 138 -18.20 2.02 -11.45
C GLY A 138 -19.15 1.04 -10.78
N SER A 139 -18.63 -0.12 -10.37
CA SER A 139 -19.41 -1.14 -9.65
C SER A 139 -19.90 -0.62 -8.29
N LEU A 140 -19.07 0.13 -7.57
CA LEU A 140 -19.49 0.75 -6.31
C LEU A 140 -20.59 1.81 -6.52
N LEU A 141 -20.51 2.61 -7.59
CA LEU A 141 -21.51 3.62 -7.91
C LEU A 141 -22.86 2.97 -8.22
N THR A 142 -22.88 1.94 -9.06
CA THR A 142 -24.11 1.22 -9.44
C THR A 142 -24.71 0.42 -8.29
N ALA A 143 -23.89 -0.03 -7.34
CA ALA A 143 -24.36 -0.66 -6.10
C ALA A 143 -24.96 0.36 -5.11
N ALA A 144 -24.47 1.60 -5.11
CA ALA A 144 -24.95 2.65 -4.20
C ALA A 144 -26.28 3.28 -4.64
N THR A 145 -26.52 3.42 -5.94
CA THR A 145 -27.75 4.02 -6.48
C THR A 145 -28.01 3.54 -7.92
N PRO A 146 -29.27 3.47 -8.36
CA PRO A 146 -29.58 3.20 -9.76
C PRO A 146 -29.04 4.33 -10.65
N LEU A 147 -28.00 4.06 -11.41
CA LEU A 147 -27.44 4.97 -12.41
C LEU A 147 -26.84 4.20 -13.58
N THR A 148 -26.71 4.88 -14.72
CA THR A 148 -26.06 4.36 -15.92
C THR A 148 -24.60 4.83 -15.97
N LEU A 149 -23.67 3.90 -16.18
CA LEU A 149 -22.28 4.26 -16.44
C LEU A 149 -22.11 4.63 -17.91
N LEU A 150 -21.57 5.83 -18.13
CA LEU A 150 -21.26 6.33 -19.47
C LEU A 150 -19.90 5.83 -19.93
N SER A 151 -19.80 5.35 -21.16
CA SER A 151 -18.53 4.98 -21.79
C SER A 151 -17.81 6.22 -22.31
N MET A 152 -17.16 6.98 -21.44
CA MET A 152 -16.42 8.20 -21.76
C MET A 152 -15.01 8.18 -21.12
N PRO A 153 -14.21 7.11 -21.29
CA PRO A 153 -12.98 6.93 -20.53
C PRO A 153 -11.95 8.04 -20.81
N GLU A 154 -11.80 8.49 -22.04
CA GLU A 154 -10.83 9.52 -22.40
C GLU A 154 -11.13 10.88 -21.76
N ASP A 155 -12.39 11.34 -21.81
CA ASP A 155 -12.79 12.60 -21.19
C ASP A 155 -12.68 12.54 -19.67
N ALA A 156 -13.08 11.41 -19.07
CA ALA A 156 -12.96 11.21 -17.65
C ALA A 156 -11.46 11.14 -17.22
N ARG A 157 -10.62 10.37 -17.90
CA ARG A 157 -9.18 10.31 -17.62
C ARG A 157 -8.50 11.67 -17.79
N ARG A 158 -8.83 12.43 -18.84
CA ARG A 158 -8.35 13.80 -18.99
C ARG A 158 -8.81 14.69 -17.84
N THR A 159 -10.07 14.58 -17.43
CA THR A 159 -10.59 15.30 -16.26
C THR A 159 -9.84 14.95 -14.99
N CYS A 160 -9.46 13.69 -14.79
CA CYS A 160 -8.65 13.24 -13.64
C CYS A 160 -7.31 13.96 -13.56
N THR A 161 -6.66 14.25 -14.68
CA THR A 161 -5.37 14.96 -14.72
C THR A 161 -5.49 16.48 -14.54
N MET A 162 -6.68 17.06 -14.51
CA MET A 162 -6.91 18.50 -14.35
C MET A 162 -7.01 18.88 -12.88
N ASP A 163 -6.58 20.09 -12.51
CA ASP A 163 -6.74 20.62 -11.15
C ASP A 163 -8.19 21.00 -10.85
N LYS A 164 -8.89 21.51 -11.86
CA LYS A 164 -10.29 21.96 -11.78
C LYS A 164 -10.99 21.89 -13.14
N GLY A 165 -12.32 21.94 -13.11
CA GLY A 165 -13.13 21.85 -14.32
C GLY A 165 -13.29 20.42 -14.80
N TYR A 166 -13.59 20.24 -16.07
CA TYR A 166 -13.78 18.93 -16.73
C TYR A 166 -13.36 19.00 -18.19
N ALA A 167 -13.06 17.86 -18.79
CA ALA A 167 -12.85 17.67 -20.22
C ALA A 167 -14.10 17.06 -20.85
N GLY A 168 -14.28 17.31 -22.15
CA GLY A 168 -15.40 16.81 -22.95
C GLY A 168 -16.50 17.83 -23.19
N ALA A 169 -17.42 17.48 -24.09
CA ALA A 169 -18.50 18.38 -24.55
C ALA A 169 -19.70 18.43 -23.58
N ARG A 170 -19.94 17.34 -22.84
CA ARG A 170 -21.09 17.24 -21.91
C ARG A 170 -20.67 17.74 -20.54
N GLN A 171 -21.37 18.75 -20.03
CA GLN A 171 -21.12 19.33 -18.71
C GLN A 171 -21.69 18.43 -17.60
N PRO A 172 -20.83 17.92 -16.67
CA PRO A 172 -21.29 17.25 -15.48
C PRO A 172 -21.91 18.26 -14.49
N TRP A 173 -22.90 17.83 -13.72
CA TRP A 173 -23.43 18.63 -12.62
C TRP A 173 -22.56 18.58 -11.37
N PHE A 174 -21.75 17.50 -11.23
CA PHE A 174 -20.81 17.34 -10.14
C PHE A 174 -19.54 16.65 -10.62
N VAL A 175 -18.40 17.12 -10.15
CA VAL A 175 -17.09 16.55 -10.42
C VAL A 175 -16.38 16.34 -9.09
N MET A 176 -16.02 15.11 -8.80
CA MET A 176 -15.22 14.78 -7.62
C MET A 176 -13.92 14.12 -8.04
N ARG A 177 -12.80 14.68 -7.58
CA ARG A 177 -11.47 14.07 -7.66
C ARG A 177 -11.05 13.64 -6.27
N TYR A 178 -10.53 12.45 -6.15
CA TYR A 178 -10.04 11.95 -4.86
C TYR A 178 -8.90 10.94 -5.06
N THR A 179 -8.13 10.77 -3.99
CA THR A 179 -7.14 9.71 -3.87
C THR A 179 -7.65 8.64 -2.92
N ALA A 180 -7.33 7.37 -3.19
CA ALA A 180 -7.72 6.25 -2.37
C ALA A 180 -6.58 5.22 -2.27
N LYS A 181 -6.44 4.61 -1.11
CA LYS A 181 -5.51 3.48 -0.88
C LYS A 181 -6.13 2.13 -1.29
N SER A 182 -7.47 2.09 -1.37
CA SER A 182 -8.27 0.94 -1.78
C SER A 182 -9.52 1.42 -2.51
N LEU A 183 -10.00 0.64 -3.47
CA LEU A 183 -11.22 0.91 -4.23
C LEU A 183 -12.41 0.03 -3.76
N THR A 184 -12.47 -0.27 -2.48
CA THR A 184 -13.54 -1.09 -1.88
C THR A 184 -14.72 -0.28 -1.36
N ARG A 185 -14.62 1.04 -1.30
CA ARG A 185 -15.69 1.95 -0.85
C ARG A 185 -15.58 3.32 -1.51
N LEU A 186 -16.72 3.97 -1.70
CA LEU A 186 -16.78 5.35 -2.15
C LEU A 186 -16.49 6.33 -1.00
N PRO A 187 -15.94 7.53 -1.29
CA PRO A 187 -15.85 8.63 -0.33
C PRO A 187 -17.24 9.00 0.21
N GLU A 188 -17.31 9.39 1.48
CA GLU A 188 -18.55 9.78 2.14
C GLU A 188 -19.27 10.93 1.41
N GLU A 189 -18.52 11.95 0.99
CA GLU A 189 -19.08 13.07 0.22
C GLU A 189 -19.73 12.60 -1.07
N LEU A 190 -19.15 11.63 -1.78
CA LEU A 190 -19.72 11.08 -3.00
C LEU A 190 -21.02 10.31 -2.70
N ASN A 191 -21.05 9.49 -1.65
CA ASN A 191 -22.24 8.80 -1.19
C ASN A 191 -23.37 9.79 -0.85
N ASN A 192 -23.04 10.90 -0.15
CA ASN A 192 -24.00 11.94 0.17
C ASN A 192 -24.57 12.63 -1.08
N LYS A 193 -23.77 12.82 -2.13
CA LYS A 193 -24.25 13.35 -3.42
C LYS A 193 -25.16 12.37 -4.13
N LEU A 194 -24.81 11.09 -4.19
CA LEU A 194 -25.63 10.05 -4.80
C LEU A 194 -26.98 9.90 -4.10
N ALA A 195 -27.00 9.97 -2.78
CA ALA A 195 -28.22 9.87 -1.97
C ALA A 195 -29.25 10.97 -2.25
N THR A 196 -28.88 12.07 -2.93
CA THR A 196 -29.83 13.14 -3.31
C THR A 196 -30.81 12.71 -4.41
N GLY A 197 -30.54 11.63 -5.12
CA GLY A 197 -31.37 11.14 -6.24
C GLY A 197 -31.40 12.02 -7.47
N LYS A 198 -30.49 13.03 -7.56
CA LYS A 198 -30.45 14.00 -8.68
C LYS A 198 -29.62 13.53 -9.87
N TYR A 199 -28.86 12.46 -9.71
CA TYR A 199 -27.90 11.98 -10.70
C TYR A 199 -28.36 10.61 -11.21
N HIS A 200 -28.40 10.49 -12.53
CA HIS A 200 -28.86 9.27 -13.21
C HIS A 200 -27.76 8.62 -14.06
N GLU A 201 -26.69 9.35 -14.32
CA GLU A 201 -25.55 8.87 -15.10
C GLU A 201 -24.25 9.26 -14.45
N ALA A 202 -23.20 8.45 -14.64
CA ALA A 202 -21.86 8.72 -14.16
C ALA A 202 -20.81 8.29 -15.17
N ALA A 203 -19.68 9.01 -15.17
CA ALA A 203 -18.43 8.56 -15.79
C ALA A 203 -17.32 8.52 -14.74
N VAL A 204 -16.46 7.51 -14.85
CA VAL A 204 -15.31 7.33 -13.97
C VAL A 204 -14.02 7.42 -14.80
N GLY A 205 -13.03 8.10 -14.27
CA GLY A 205 -11.69 8.15 -14.87
C GLY A 205 -10.62 7.96 -13.82
N ALA A 206 -9.62 7.15 -14.15
CA ALA A 206 -8.41 6.96 -13.37
C ALA A 206 -7.23 7.64 -14.04
N CYS A 207 -6.24 8.08 -13.26
CA CYS A 207 -5.01 8.66 -13.79
C CYS A 207 -3.80 8.40 -12.89
N ALA A 208 -2.61 8.51 -13.48
CA ALA A 208 -1.37 8.36 -12.74
C ALA A 208 -1.23 9.42 -11.63
N PRO A 209 -0.57 9.09 -10.51
CA PRO A 209 -0.14 10.07 -9.52
C PRO A 209 0.69 11.18 -10.17
N ARG A 210 0.50 12.42 -9.74
CA ARG A 210 1.26 13.58 -10.26
C ARG A 210 2.63 13.69 -9.63
N ASP A 211 2.76 13.21 -8.40
CA ASP A 211 3.98 13.30 -7.63
C ASP A 211 4.70 11.96 -7.58
N SER A 212 6.03 12.00 -7.60
CA SER A 212 6.89 10.83 -7.40
C SER A 212 6.99 10.48 -5.90
N GLN A 213 5.83 10.29 -5.26
CA GLN A 213 5.79 9.83 -3.87
C GLN A 213 6.15 8.35 -3.77
N PRO A 214 6.84 7.92 -2.69
CA PRO A 214 7.15 6.51 -2.50
C PRO A 214 5.90 5.65 -2.21
N PHE A 215 4.82 6.28 -1.74
CA PHE A 215 3.56 5.60 -1.42
C PHE A 215 2.67 5.44 -2.63
N SER A 216 1.98 4.29 -2.71
CA SER A 216 1.03 3.97 -3.76
C SER A 216 -0.39 4.36 -3.37
N TYR A 217 -1.14 4.91 -4.33
CA TYR A 217 -2.57 5.22 -4.20
C TYR A 217 -3.20 5.35 -5.59
N PHE A 218 -4.52 5.27 -5.63
CA PHE A 218 -5.33 5.49 -6.83
C PHE A 218 -5.77 6.95 -6.91
N ASN A 219 -5.69 7.54 -8.10
CA ASN A 219 -6.30 8.84 -8.39
C ASN A 219 -7.52 8.63 -9.26
N ILE A 220 -8.65 9.04 -8.76
CA ILE A 220 -9.96 8.81 -9.38
C ILE A 220 -10.68 10.13 -9.56
N VAL A 221 -11.40 10.27 -10.68
CA VAL A 221 -12.44 11.26 -10.87
C VAL A 221 -13.78 10.58 -11.11
N VAL A 222 -14.82 11.11 -10.51
CA VAL A 222 -16.21 10.76 -10.79
C VAL A 222 -16.94 12.00 -11.33
N LEU A 223 -17.56 11.85 -12.48
CA LEU A 223 -18.40 12.86 -13.12
C LEU A 223 -19.85 12.39 -12.98
N LEU A 224 -20.71 13.20 -12.36
CA LEU A 224 -22.14 12.88 -12.21
C LEU A 224 -22.98 13.80 -13.09
N TYR A 225 -23.97 13.19 -13.76
CA TYR A 225 -24.88 13.87 -14.68
C TYR A 225 -26.35 13.66 -14.24
N PRO A 226 -27.25 14.60 -14.66
CA PRO A 226 -28.67 14.50 -14.39
C PRO A 226 -29.33 13.28 -15.05
#